data_be3c7a70b483e46b223863d205cee1b1
#
_entry.id   be3c7a70b483e46b223863d205cee1b1
#
_cell.length_a   1.000
_cell.length_b   1.000
_cell.length_c   1.000
_cell.angle_alpha   90.00
_cell.angle_beta   90.00
_cell.angle_gamma   90.00
#
_symmetry.space_group_name_H-M   'P 1'
#
loop_
_entity.id
_entity.type
_entity.pdbx_description
1 polymer ?
#
loop_
_entity_poly.entity_id
_entity_poly.type
_entity_poly.pdbx_seq_one_letter_code
_entity_poly.pdbx_strand_id
1 'polypeptide(L)'
;MNSRPIAESQLVFNTEGAIYHLNLFPDMLADNIILVGDPDRVPEVSKHFDDIEVMRRNREITTHTGTYKGKRISVISTGMGTDNIDIVVNELDAVANIDFKTRTRKESHRCLNMIRLGTCGALQAEIGVEDSYVASRYAIGLDGIAYFYKEHNQVIDNDMTNAFISHMDYPRDLPRPYAIESSKELFDKLAFGYHQGITATAPGFYGPQGRSLRLELAYPDINKKIESFSYHDLKLCNFEMESSALFCLGKMLGHNVLTICVAIANRVTETFASNYHPYVEKLIKNTLDRL
;
A
#
# COMPACT_ATOMS: atom_id res chain seq x y z
N MET A 1 -27.04 14.09 -10.05
CA MET A 1 -26.20 14.81 -11.04
C MET A 1 -26.00 13.86 -12.21
N ASN A 2 -26.45 14.21 -13.44
CA ASN A 2 -26.15 13.39 -14.62
C ASN A 2 -24.64 13.47 -14.89
N SER A 3 -23.89 12.50 -14.40
CA SER A 3 -22.47 12.41 -14.67
C SER A 3 -22.29 12.03 -16.14
N ARG A 4 -21.53 12.85 -16.87
CA ARG A 4 -21.16 12.55 -18.26
C ARG A 4 -20.41 11.20 -18.28
N PRO A 5 -20.70 10.30 -19.25
CA PRO A 5 -19.94 9.05 -19.39
C PRO A 5 -18.43 9.28 -19.48
N ILE A 6 -17.66 8.50 -18.76
CA ILE A 6 -16.20 8.52 -18.83
C ILE A 6 -15.75 8.00 -20.20
N ALA A 7 -14.85 8.72 -20.84
CA ALA A 7 -14.35 8.37 -22.17
C ALA A 7 -13.62 7.00 -22.17
N GLU A 8 -13.63 6.32 -23.33
CA GLU A 8 -13.01 4.99 -23.46
C GLU A 8 -11.51 4.99 -23.20
N SER A 9 -10.82 6.09 -23.53
CA SER A 9 -9.41 6.26 -23.26
C SER A 9 -9.06 6.52 -21.80
N GLN A 10 -10.05 6.80 -20.95
CA GLN A 10 -9.87 7.06 -19.52
C GLN A 10 -10.31 5.87 -18.65
N LEU A 11 -11.43 5.22 -19.01
CA LEU A 11 -11.90 4.00 -18.37
C LEU A 11 -11.75 2.87 -19.41
N VAL A 12 -10.66 2.14 -19.31
CA VAL A 12 -10.31 1.13 -20.30
C VAL A 12 -10.84 -0.24 -19.88
N PHE A 13 -11.47 -0.94 -20.82
CA PHE A 13 -11.90 -2.33 -20.65
C PHE A 13 -11.14 -3.25 -21.63
N ASN A 14 -10.98 -4.50 -21.23
CA ASN A 14 -10.46 -5.53 -22.11
C ASN A 14 -11.56 -6.06 -23.08
N THR A 15 -11.22 -7.02 -23.92
CA THR A 15 -12.15 -7.60 -24.90
C THR A 15 -13.34 -8.35 -24.28
N GLU A 16 -13.22 -8.76 -23.01
CA GLU A 16 -14.31 -9.40 -22.25
C GLU A 16 -15.24 -8.36 -21.60
N GLY A 17 -14.87 -7.07 -21.59
CA GLY A 17 -15.58 -5.99 -20.89
C GLY A 17 -15.20 -5.85 -19.40
N ALA A 18 -14.19 -6.56 -18.94
CA ALA A 18 -13.62 -6.38 -17.59
C ALA A 18 -12.68 -5.17 -17.56
N ILE A 19 -12.45 -4.59 -16.36
CA ILE A 19 -11.46 -3.52 -16.18
C ILE A 19 -10.07 -4.02 -16.64
N TYR A 20 -9.29 -3.15 -17.28
CA TYR A 20 -8.19 -3.56 -18.15
C TYR A 20 -7.06 -4.29 -17.42
N HIS A 21 -6.48 -3.70 -16.35
CA HIS A 21 -5.31 -4.30 -15.69
C HIS A 21 -5.70 -5.37 -14.66
N LEU A 22 -6.72 -5.14 -13.86
CA LEU A 22 -7.18 -6.11 -12.86
C LEU A 22 -7.91 -7.31 -13.48
N ASN A 23 -8.45 -7.17 -14.68
CA ASN A 23 -9.27 -8.19 -15.35
C ASN A 23 -10.46 -8.65 -14.47
N LEU A 24 -11.13 -7.70 -13.81
CA LEU A 24 -12.24 -7.94 -12.89
C LEU A 24 -13.54 -7.31 -13.35
N PHE A 25 -14.65 -7.96 -12.98
CA PHE A 25 -16.00 -7.40 -13.00
C PHE A 25 -16.45 -7.03 -11.58
N PRO A 26 -17.48 -6.16 -11.42
CA PRO A 26 -17.93 -5.67 -10.10
C PRO A 26 -18.35 -6.76 -9.09
N ASP A 27 -18.91 -7.86 -9.56
CA ASP A 27 -19.35 -9.01 -8.76
C ASP A 27 -18.19 -9.90 -8.27
N MET A 28 -17.02 -9.80 -8.91
CA MET A 28 -15.83 -10.58 -8.57
C MET A 28 -15.07 -10.03 -7.37
N LEU A 29 -15.34 -8.78 -6.94
CA LEU A 29 -14.57 -8.09 -5.90
C LEU A 29 -15.28 -8.12 -4.55
N ALA A 30 -14.56 -8.50 -3.48
CA ALA A 30 -15.01 -8.37 -2.10
C ALA A 30 -14.77 -6.95 -1.55
N ASP A 31 -15.43 -6.59 -0.42
CA ASP A 31 -15.17 -5.30 0.25
C ASP A 31 -13.87 -5.30 1.05
N ASN A 32 -13.49 -6.45 1.61
CA ASN A 32 -12.22 -6.64 2.28
C ASN A 32 -11.19 -7.16 1.27
N ILE A 33 -10.11 -6.39 1.09
CA ILE A 33 -9.08 -6.67 0.09
C ILE A 33 -7.73 -6.76 0.77
N ILE A 34 -7.05 -7.89 0.61
CA ILE A 34 -5.65 -8.04 0.97
C ILE A 34 -4.81 -7.74 -0.28
N LEU A 35 -3.91 -6.77 -0.18
CA LEU A 35 -2.96 -6.41 -1.22
C LEU A 35 -1.58 -6.98 -0.89
N VAL A 36 -0.95 -7.62 -1.86
CA VAL A 36 0.39 -8.17 -1.76
C VAL A 36 1.24 -7.72 -2.95
N GLY A 37 2.55 -7.54 -2.79
CA GLY A 37 3.41 -7.11 -3.91
C GLY A 37 3.63 -8.22 -4.93
N ASP A 38 3.89 -9.44 -4.43
CA ASP A 38 4.27 -10.59 -5.23
C ASP A 38 3.04 -11.41 -5.65
N PRO A 39 2.84 -11.69 -6.96
CA PRO A 39 1.74 -12.55 -7.42
C PRO A 39 1.79 -13.97 -6.83
N ASP A 40 2.97 -14.50 -6.52
CA ASP A 40 3.08 -15.83 -5.91
C ASP A 40 2.62 -15.86 -4.44
N ARG A 41 2.49 -14.70 -3.80
CA ARG A 41 1.89 -14.58 -2.45
C ARG A 41 0.35 -14.66 -2.45
N VAL A 42 -0.30 -14.45 -3.59
CA VAL A 42 -1.76 -14.57 -3.69
C VAL A 42 -2.23 -15.98 -3.31
N PRO A 43 -1.70 -17.08 -3.86
CA PRO A 43 -2.06 -18.42 -3.42
C PRO A 43 -1.64 -18.72 -1.95
N GLU A 44 -0.59 -18.07 -1.42
CA GLU A 44 -0.23 -18.22 0.00
C GLU A 44 -1.31 -17.66 0.94
N VAL A 45 -2.01 -16.61 0.53
CA VAL A 45 -3.16 -16.09 1.28
C VAL A 45 -4.39 -16.96 1.05
N SER A 46 -4.74 -17.23 -0.20
CA SER A 46 -5.99 -17.90 -0.55
C SER A 46 -6.03 -19.39 -0.20
N LYS A 47 -4.89 -20.04 0.08
CA LYS A 47 -4.86 -21.42 0.62
C LYS A 47 -5.58 -21.57 1.98
N HIS A 48 -5.78 -20.44 2.69
CA HIS A 48 -6.54 -20.40 3.95
C HIS A 48 -8.04 -20.20 3.76
N PHE A 49 -8.49 -19.87 2.55
CA PHE A 49 -9.91 -19.67 2.28
C PHE A 49 -10.68 -20.98 2.36
N ASP A 50 -11.91 -20.90 2.85
CA ASP A 50 -12.82 -22.05 2.93
C ASP A 50 -13.26 -22.47 1.51
N ASP A 51 -13.40 -21.48 0.62
CA ASP A 51 -13.75 -21.61 -0.80
C ASP A 51 -13.14 -20.50 -1.62
N ILE A 52 -12.82 -20.76 -2.91
CA ILE A 52 -12.32 -19.78 -3.87
C ILE A 52 -13.34 -19.67 -5.02
N GLU A 53 -14.03 -18.53 -5.10
CA GLU A 53 -15.06 -18.23 -6.10
C GLU A 53 -14.48 -17.69 -7.41
N VAL A 54 -13.40 -16.92 -7.33
CA VAL A 54 -12.80 -16.19 -8.44
C VAL A 54 -11.29 -16.40 -8.45
N MET A 55 -10.76 -16.72 -9.61
CA MET A 55 -9.33 -16.69 -9.92
C MET A 55 -9.12 -15.95 -11.23
N ARG A 56 -8.40 -14.84 -11.21
CA ARG A 56 -8.07 -14.04 -12.39
C ARG A 56 -6.59 -13.67 -12.38
N ARG A 57 -6.02 -13.55 -13.56
CA ARG A 57 -4.64 -13.10 -13.72
C ARG A 57 -4.51 -12.26 -14.98
N ASN A 58 -3.77 -11.17 -14.88
CA ASN A 58 -3.32 -10.38 -16.01
C ASN A 58 -1.98 -9.74 -15.66
N ARG A 59 -0.92 -10.00 -16.41
CA ARG A 59 0.46 -9.57 -16.14
C ARG A 59 0.89 -10.02 -14.73
N GLU A 60 1.42 -9.07 -13.92
CA GLU A 60 1.80 -9.26 -12.51
C GLU A 60 0.61 -9.22 -11.54
N ILE A 61 -0.59 -8.92 -12.02
CA ILE A 61 -1.78 -8.83 -11.18
C ILE A 61 -2.51 -10.16 -11.19
N THR A 62 -2.55 -10.80 -10.04
CA THR A 62 -3.30 -12.03 -9.76
C THR A 62 -4.35 -11.73 -8.69
N THR A 63 -5.58 -12.16 -8.91
CA THR A 63 -6.69 -12.01 -7.95
C THR A 63 -7.31 -13.35 -7.63
N HIS A 64 -7.41 -13.66 -6.34
CA HIS A 64 -8.31 -14.70 -5.83
C HIS A 64 -9.36 -14.06 -4.92
N THR A 65 -10.63 -14.36 -5.14
CA THR A 65 -11.73 -13.99 -4.24
C THR A 65 -12.39 -15.25 -3.71
N GLY A 66 -12.67 -15.27 -2.43
CA GLY A 66 -13.27 -16.41 -1.77
C GLY A 66 -13.75 -16.08 -0.37
N THR A 67 -13.99 -17.08 0.44
CA THR A 67 -14.53 -16.96 1.78
C THR A 67 -13.57 -17.45 2.83
N TYR A 68 -13.39 -16.72 3.91
CA TYR A 68 -12.65 -17.12 5.11
C TYR A 68 -13.52 -16.94 6.35
N LYS A 69 -13.85 -18.01 7.05
CA LYS A 69 -14.75 -17.98 8.24
C LYS A 69 -16.04 -17.21 8.00
N GLY A 70 -16.65 -17.44 6.83
CA GLY A 70 -17.90 -16.79 6.43
C GLY A 70 -17.78 -15.33 5.96
N LYS A 71 -16.57 -14.77 5.85
CA LYS A 71 -16.31 -13.42 5.32
C LYS A 71 -15.74 -13.52 3.92
N ARG A 72 -16.33 -12.78 2.98
CA ARG A 72 -15.83 -12.69 1.61
C ARG A 72 -14.60 -11.77 1.55
N ILE A 73 -13.50 -12.25 1.00
CA ILE A 73 -12.20 -11.57 0.93
C ILE A 73 -11.64 -11.73 -0.48
N SER A 74 -11.08 -10.64 -1.03
CA SER A 74 -10.23 -10.69 -2.21
C SER A 74 -8.77 -10.55 -1.80
N VAL A 75 -7.89 -11.35 -2.40
CA VAL A 75 -6.43 -11.10 -2.34
C VAL A 75 -5.93 -10.78 -3.73
N ILE A 76 -5.16 -9.69 -3.85
CA ILE A 76 -4.74 -9.13 -5.14
C ILE A 76 -3.25 -8.78 -5.08
N SER A 77 -2.48 -9.21 -6.06
CA SER A 77 -1.10 -8.74 -6.21
C SER A 77 -1.08 -7.39 -6.92
N THR A 78 -0.14 -6.55 -6.53
CA THR A 78 0.00 -5.20 -7.07
C THR A 78 1.24 -5.02 -7.94
N GLY A 79 2.21 -5.94 -7.86
CA GLY A 79 3.57 -5.62 -8.27
C GLY A 79 4.25 -4.69 -7.27
N MET A 80 5.31 -3.99 -7.68
CA MET A 80 6.12 -3.10 -6.86
C MET A 80 5.96 -1.64 -7.30
N GLY A 81 5.97 -0.74 -6.31
CA GLY A 81 6.06 0.69 -6.54
C GLY A 81 4.73 1.43 -6.57
N THR A 82 4.82 2.74 -6.39
CA THR A 82 3.66 3.64 -6.29
C THR A 82 2.91 3.82 -7.60
N ASP A 83 3.57 3.68 -8.73
CA ASP A 83 2.98 3.69 -10.08
C ASP A 83 2.03 2.50 -10.30
N ASN A 84 2.41 1.30 -9.86
CA ASN A 84 1.52 0.15 -9.87
C ASN A 84 0.33 0.33 -8.91
N ILE A 85 0.54 0.92 -7.75
CA ILE A 85 -0.55 1.23 -6.81
C ILE A 85 -1.54 2.24 -7.41
N ASP A 86 -1.07 3.22 -8.17
CA ASP A 86 -1.97 4.14 -8.89
C ASP A 86 -2.95 3.39 -9.80
N ILE A 87 -2.44 2.43 -10.58
CA ILE A 87 -3.28 1.59 -11.45
C ILE A 87 -4.27 0.78 -10.61
N VAL A 88 -3.75 0.04 -9.63
CA VAL A 88 -4.57 -0.92 -8.86
C VAL A 88 -5.67 -0.23 -8.07
N VAL A 89 -5.37 0.86 -7.36
CA VAL A 89 -6.36 1.55 -6.51
C VAL A 89 -7.43 2.24 -7.36
N ASN A 90 -7.04 2.92 -8.44
CA ASN A 90 -8.02 3.55 -9.34
C ASN A 90 -8.93 2.50 -10.01
N GLU A 91 -8.39 1.35 -10.44
CA GLU A 91 -9.21 0.30 -11.04
C GLU A 91 -10.07 -0.44 -10.01
N LEU A 92 -9.63 -0.62 -8.77
CA LEU A 92 -10.45 -1.16 -7.68
C LEU A 92 -11.64 -0.24 -7.37
N ASP A 93 -11.40 1.08 -7.29
CA ASP A 93 -12.48 2.04 -7.15
C ASP A 93 -13.44 2.01 -8.35
N ALA A 94 -12.91 1.92 -9.57
CA ALA A 94 -13.73 1.82 -10.76
C ALA A 94 -14.63 0.56 -10.74
N VAL A 95 -14.10 -0.60 -10.35
CA VAL A 95 -14.88 -1.84 -10.18
C VAL A 95 -15.97 -1.67 -9.12
N ALA A 96 -15.66 -0.99 -8.02
CA ALA A 96 -16.61 -0.75 -6.93
C ALA A 96 -17.68 0.30 -7.28
N ASN A 97 -17.28 1.43 -7.89
CA ASN A 97 -18.04 2.68 -7.88
C ASN A 97 -18.42 3.23 -9.27
N ILE A 98 -18.05 2.54 -10.36
CA ILE A 98 -18.46 2.91 -11.71
C ILE A 98 -19.39 1.85 -12.29
N ASP A 99 -20.48 2.27 -12.91
CA ASP A 99 -21.31 1.40 -13.72
C ASP A 99 -20.64 1.18 -15.08
N PHE A 100 -20.26 -0.05 -15.37
CA PHE A 100 -19.52 -0.41 -16.58
C PHE A 100 -20.34 -0.28 -17.86
N LYS A 101 -21.68 -0.38 -17.78
CA LYS A 101 -22.58 -0.25 -18.94
C LYS A 101 -22.75 1.20 -19.34
N THR A 102 -23.00 2.08 -18.37
CA THR A 102 -23.21 3.51 -18.60
C THR A 102 -21.93 4.32 -18.56
N ARG A 103 -20.83 3.76 -18.06
CA ARG A 103 -19.52 4.41 -17.81
C ARG A 103 -19.66 5.64 -16.92
N THR A 104 -20.57 5.62 -15.98
CA THR A 104 -20.84 6.73 -15.05
C THR A 104 -20.59 6.30 -13.61
N ARG A 105 -20.30 7.27 -12.74
CA ARG A 105 -20.21 7.02 -11.30
C ARG A 105 -21.56 6.54 -10.77
N LYS A 106 -21.53 5.51 -9.94
CA LYS A 106 -22.73 5.04 -9.20
C LYS A 106 -23.20 6.10 -8.23
N GLU A 107 -24.50 6.12 -7.91
CA GLU A 107 -25.06 7.05 -6.92
C GLU A 107 -24.63 6.69 -5.49
N SER A 108 -24.56 5.40 -5.18
CA SER A 108 -24.11 4.89 -3.89
C SER A 108 -22.61 4.57 -3.95
N HIS A 109 -21.84 5.10 -2.98
CA HIS A 109 -20.43 4.77 -2.83
C HIS A 109 -20.25 3.44 -2.08
N ARG A 110 -19.48 2.53 -2.64
CA ARG A 110 -19.03 1.28 -2.02
C ARG A 110 -17.62 1.49 -1.46
N CYS A 111 -17.52 1.57 -0.14
CA CYS A 111 -16.22 1.69 0.54
C CYS A 111 -15.51 0.34 0.59
N LEU A 112 -14.24 0.32 0.21
CA LEU A 112 -13.36 -0.85 0.26
C LEU A 112 -12.42 -0.74 1.47
N ASN A 113 -12.09 -1.87 2.09
CA ASN A 113 -11.06 -2.01 3.10
C ASN A 113 -9.82 -2.63 2.43
N MET A 114 -8.80 -1.83 2.15
CA MET A 114 -7.57 -2.26 1.48
C MET A 114 -6.44 -2.41 2.49
N ILE A 115 -6.02 -3.64 2.75
CA ILE A 115 -4.97 -3.99 3.72
C ILE A 115 -3.78 -4.56 2.96
N ARG A 116 -2.66 -3.83 2.94
CA ARG A 116 -1.44 -4.31 2.32
C ARG A 116 -0.60 -5.11 3.31
N LEU A 117 -0.25 -6.33 2.91
CA LEU A 117 0.68 -7.20 3.63
C LEU A 117 2.00 -7.28 2.84
N GLY A 118 3.01 -6.58 3.34
CA GLY A 118 4.28 -6.41 2.67
C GLY A 118 5.48 -6.90 3.45
N THR A 119 6.65 -6.61 2.90
CA THR A 119 7.96 -6.72 3.56
C THR A 119 8.63 -5.37 3.59
N CYS A 120 9.50 -5.11 4.55
CA CYS A 120 10.16 -3.82 4.70
C CYS A 120 11.59 -3.94 5.23
N GLY A 121 12.33 -2.86 5.11
CA GLY A 121 13.60 -2.65 5.80
C GLY A 121 13.40 -1.75 7.02
N ALA A 122 13.65 -2.29 8.22
CA ALA A 122 13.55 -1.52 9.47
C ALA A 122 14.62 -0.44 9.55
N LEU A 123 14.28 0.67 10.22
CA LEU A 123 15.12 1.86 10.43
C LEU A 123 15.32 2.19 11.92
N GLN A 124 14.91 1.30 12.80
CA GLN A 124 15.13 1.44 14.25
C GLN A 124 15.79 0.15 14.75
N ALA A 125 16.84 0.28 15.56
CA ALA A 125 17.64 -0.87 16.03
C ALA A 125 16.80 -1.89 16.83
N GLU A 126 15.76 -1.43 17.52
CA GLU A 126 14.84 -2.26 18.31
C GLU A 126 13.87 -3.10 17.48
N ILE A 127 13.76 -2.87 16.14
CA ILE A 127 12.91 -3.66 15.26
C ILE A 127 13.74 -4.80 14.68
N GLY A 128 13.52 -6.02 15.18
CA GLY A 128 14.23 -7.21 14.69
C GLY A 128 13.83 -7.58 13.25
N VAL A 129 14.57 -8.56 12.69
CA VAL A 129 14.29 -9.09 11.33
C VAL A 129 13.57 -10.45 11.37
N GLU A 130 13.28 -10.95 12.55
CA GLU A 130 12.57 -12.21 12.78
C GLU A 130 11.37 -11.95 13.67
N ASP A 131 10.20 -12.41 13.26
CA ASP A 131 8.93 -12.25 13.97
C ASP A 131 8.58 -10.79 14.34
N SER A 132 9.07 -9.84 13.56
CA SER A 132 8.85 -8.40 13.78
C SER A 132 7.99 -7.82 12.67
N TYR A 133 6.96 -7.08 13.06
CA TYR A 133 5.95 -6.52 12.18
C TYR A 133 5.80 -5.03 12.43
N VAL A 134 5.70 -4.25 11.36
CA VAL A 134 5.48 -2.80 11.43
C VAL A 134 4.14 -2.47 10.81
N ALA A 135 3.24 -1.90 11.61
CA ALA A 135 1.98 -1.33 11.16
C ALA A 135 2.16 0.18 10.95
N SER A 136 1.89 0.64 9.73
CA SER A 136 2.08 2.02 9.32
C SER A 136 0.94 2.89 9.85
N ARG A 137 1.18 3.67 10.92
CA ARG A 137 0.24 4.70 11.37
C ARG A 137 0.17 5.84 10.37
N TYR A 138 1.34 6.27 9.88
CA TYR A 138 1.51 7.22 8.79
C TYR A 138 2.41 6.64 7.71
N ALA A 139 2.22 7.11 6.48
CA ALA A 139 3.17 6.91 5.39
C ALA A 139 3.68 8.27 4.90
N ILE A 140 4.99 8.39 4.68
CA ILE A 140 5.61 9.55 4.03
C ILE A 140 6.05 9.13 2.64
N GLY A 141 5.39 9.67 1.60
CA GLY A 141 5.74 9.42 0.21
C GLY A 141 6.90 10.29 -0.24
N LEU A 142 7.88 9.67 -0.88
CA LEU A 142 9.02 10.35 -1.52
C LEU A 142 8.86 10.36 -3.06
N ASP A 143 7.71 9.94 -3.55
CA ASP A 143 7.36 9.75 -4.97
C ASP A 143 6.62 10.95 -5.59
N GLY A 144 5.92 11.75 -4.77
CA GLY A 144 5.17 12.92 -5.22
C GLY A 144 3.82 12.63 -5.90
N ILE A 145 3.35 11.36 -5.96
CA ILE A 145 2.15 10.96 -6.70
C ILE A 145 0.88 11.66 -6.22
N ALA A 146 0.79 12.00 -4.94
CA ALA A 146 -0.36 12.71 -4.37
C ALA A 146 -0.68 14.01 -5.10
N TYR A 147 0.34 14.74 -5.52
CA TYR A 147 0.20 16.08 -6.11
C TYR A 147 -0.34 16.10 -7.53
N PHE A 148 -0.50 14.94 -8.17
CA PHE A 148 -1.22 14.84 -9.45
C PHE A 148 -2.73 14.93 -9.32
N TYR A 149 -3.29 14.80 -8.09
CA TYR A 149 -4.72 14.80 -7.81
C TYR A 149 -5.14 16.04 -7.02
N LYS A 150 -6.25 16.67 -7.39
CA LYS A 150 -6.78 17.91 -6.75
C LYS A 150 -7.08 17.72 -5.26
N GLU A 151 -7.57 16.54 -4.93
CA GLU A 151 -8.08 16.17 -3.61
C GLU A 151 -6.97 15.96 -2.58
N HIS A 152 -5.69 16.00 -2.98
CA HIS A 152 -4.54 15.75 -2.10
C HIS A 152 -4.57 16.58 -0.81
N ASN A 153 -5.01 17.85 -0.88
CA ASN A 153 -5.10 18.74 0.28
C ASN A 153 -6.09 18.30 1.36
N GLN A 154 -7.00 17.37 1.03
CA GLN A 154 -8.00 16.84 1.98
C GLN A 154 -7.44 15.70 2.84
N VAL A 155 -6.36 15.06 2.41
CA VAL A 155 -5.82 13.86 3.02
C VAL A 155 -4.38 13.99 3.51
N ILE A 156 -3.61 14.96 2.99
CA ILE A 156 -2.23 15.20 3.40
C ILE A 156 -2.20 15.89 4.77
N ASP A 157 -1.42 15.33 5.69
CA ASP A 157 -1.00 16.01 6.92
C ASP A 157 0.12 16.99 6.59
N ASN A 158 -0.25 18.27 6.46
CA ASN A 158 0.70 19.32 6.09
C ASN A 158 1.70 19.64 7.20
N ASP A 159 1.31 19.49 8.46
CA ASP A 159 2.18 19.77 9.61
C ASP A 159 3.29 18.73 9.70
N MET A 160 2.95 17.45 9.62
CA MET A 160 3.94 16.37 9.55
C MET A 160 4.81 16.48 8.28
N THR A 161 4.21 16.77 7.13
CA THR A 161 4.93 16.96 5.85
C THR A 161 5.99 18.06 5.98
N ASN A 162 5.62 19.22 6.53
CA ASN A 162 6.54 20.34 6.69
C ASN A 162 7.61 20.04 7.77
N ALA A 163 7.26 19.37 8.84
CA ALA A 163 8.22 18.90 9.85
C ALA A 163 9.26 17.95 9.24
N PHE A 164 8.82 17.00 8.40
CA PHE A 164 9.72 16.10 7.69
C PHE A 164 10.65 16.85 6.72
N ILE A 165 10.11 17.74 5.89
CA ILE A 165 10.89 18.56 4.95
C ILE A 165 11.96 19.37 5.68
N SER A 166 11.59 20.00 6.80
CA SER A 166 12.50 20.80 7.61
C SER A 166 13.60 19.96 8.27
N HIS A 167 13.22 18.81 8.87
CA HIS A 167 14.17 17.90 9.51
C HIS A 167 15.18 17.34 8.52
N MET A 168 14.72 16.97 7.33
CA MET A 168 15.53 16.40 6.27
C MET A 168 16.44 17.43 5.60
N ASP A 169 16.19 18.73 5.73
CA ASP A 169 16.71 19.74 4.79
C ASP A 169 16.48 19.23 3.36
N TYR A 170 15.21 18.93 3.05
CA TYR A 170 14.85 18.06 1.93
C TYR A 170 15.27 18.68 0.59
N PRO A 171 16.01 17.93 -0.25
CA PRO A 171 16.53 18.46 -1.50
C PRO A 171 15.43 18.91 -2.47
N ARG A 172 15.60 20.10 -3.07
CA ARG A 172 14.59 20.65 -3.99
C ARG A 172 14.50 19.92 -5.33
N ASP A 173 15.54 19.16 -5.67
CA ASP A 173 15.62 18.38 -6.92
C ASP A 173 14.87 17.03 -6.81
N LEU A 174 14.42 16.67 -5.60
CA LEU A 174 13.60 15.49 -5.38
C LEU A 174 12.10 15.86 -5.37
N PRO A 175 11.20 14.90 -5.68
CA PRO A 175 9.77 15.13 -5.57
C PRO A 175 9.39 15.57 -4.17
N ARG A 176 8.46 16.54 -4.06
CA ARG A 176 7.98 17.00 -2.76
C ARG A 176 7.38 15.84 -1.97
N PRO A 177 7.84 15.59 -0.72
CA PRO A 177 7.25 14.56 0.11
C PRO A 177 5.84 14.94 0.59
N TYR A 178 5.09 13.92 1.03
CA TYR A 178 3.76 14.10 1.62
C TYR A 178 3.50 13.03 2.68
N ALA A 179 2.87 13.42 3.78
CA ALA A 179 2.53 12.54 4.90
C ALA A 179 1.03 12.26 4.93
N ILE A 180 0.65 10.99 5.09
CA ILE A 180 -0.76 10.56 5.13
C ILE A 180 -0.96 9.54 6.23
N GLU A 181 -2.01 9.73 7.03
CA GLU A 181 -2.44 8.79 8.05
C GLU A 181 -3.18 7.60 7.44
N SER A 182 -2.97 6.40 7.97
CA SER A 182 -3.80 5.22 7.69
C SER A 182 -5.24 5.40 8.18
N SER A 183 -6.14 4.49 7.83
CA SER A 183 -7.51 4.52 8.37
C SER A 183 -7.54 4.04 9.81
N LYS A 184 -8.03 4.90 10.70
CA LYS A 184 -8.05 4.63 12.15
C LYS A 184 -8.76 3.31 12.48
N GLU A 185 -9.89 3.03 11.85
CA GLU A 185 -10.67 1.81 12.11
C GLU A 185 -9.87 0.55 11.80
N LEU A 186 -9.21 0.48 10.63
CA LEU A 186 -8.37 -0.67 10.27
C LEU A 186 -7.12 -0.75 11.16
N PHE A 187 -6.54 0.39 11.50
CA PHE A 187 -5.37 0.43 12.35
C PHE A 187 -5.68 -0.10 13.76
N ASP A 188 -6.72 0.41 14.40
CA ASP A 188 -7.12 -0.03 15.75
C ASP A 188 -7.47 -1.53 15.78
N LYS A 189 -8.06 -2.04 14.70
CA LYS A 189 -8.45 -3.44 14.57
C LYS A 189 -7.28 -4.38 14.33
N LEU A 190 -6.32 -3.99 13.51
CA LEU A 190 -5.31 -4.90 12.94
C LEU A 190 -3.88 -4.69 13.48
N ALA A 191 -3.54 -3.48 13.96
CA ALA A 191 -2.16 -3.13 14.33
C ALA A 191 -1.74 -3.59 15.73
N PHE A 192 -2.66 -4.17 16.52
CA PHE A 192 -2.40 -4.61 17.87
C PHE A 192 -1.25 -5.63 17.96
N GLY A 193 -0.29 -5.36 18.85
CA GLY A 193 0.87 -6.24 19.11
C GLY A 193 2.01 -6.10 18.09
N TYR A 194 1.94 -5.11 17.18
CA TYR A 194 3.01 -4.80 16.22
C TYR A 194 3.71 -3.48 16.57
N HIS A 195 4.92 -3.28 16.05
CA HIS A 195 5.55 -1.96 16.05
C HIS A 195 4.68 -0.98 15.27
N GLN A 196 4.47 0.20 15.82
CA GLN A 196 3.60 1.22 15.23
C GLN A 196 4.41 2.49 14.99
N GLY A 197 4.31 3.08 13.81
CA GLY A 197 5.05 4.29 13.52
C GLY A 197 4.84 4.81 12.10
N ILE A 198 5.82 5.56 11.64
CA ILE A 198 5.83 6.17 10.31
C ILE A 198 6.59 5.25 9.36
N THR A 199 6.05 5.06 8.16
CA THR A 199 6.69 4.32 7.06
C THR A 199 7.15 5.30 5.99
N ALA A 200 8.41 5.22 5.54
CA ALA A 200 8.86 5.95 4.36
C ALA A 200 8.63 5.11 3.10
N THR A 201 7.86 5.64 2.16
CA THR A 201 7.63 5.02 0.86
C THR A 201 8.57 5.62 -0.17
N ALA A 202 9.52 4.81 -0.64
CA ALA A 202 10.52 5.23 -1.60
C ALA A 202 10.14 4.81 -3.04
N PRO A 203 10.36 5.68 -4.06
CA PRO A 203 10.05 5.37 -5.46
C PRO A 203 11.05 4.37 -6.09
N GLY A 204 11.96 3.80 -5.34
CA GLY A 204 12.92 2.82 -5.81
C GLY A 204 13.64 2.13 -4.66
N PHE A 205 14.25 0.99 -4.95
CA PHE A 205 14.89 0.14 -3.95
C PHE A 205 16.35 0.54 -3.63
N TYR A 206 17.09 1.05 -4.62
CA TYR A 206 18.51 1.39 -4.46
C TYR A 206 18.71 2.84 -4.02
N GLY A 207 18.98 3.75 -4.92
CA GLY A 207 19.28 5.15 -4.62
C GLY A 207 18.24 5.84 -3.73
N PRO A 208 16.92 5.71 -4.02
CA PRO A 208 15.88 6.30 -3.17
C PRO A 208 15.82 5.78 -1.73
N GLN A 209 16.39 4.60 -1.48
CA GLN A 209 16.55 4.04 -0.13
C GLN A 209 18.01 4.11 0.37
N GLY A 210 18.84 4.96 -0.23
CA GLY A 210 20.22 5.16 0.18
C GLY A 210 21.15 3.95 -0.03
N ARG A 211 20.89 3.14 -1.06
CA ARG A 211 21.77 2.05 -1.47
C ARG A 211 22.58 2.46 -2.68
N SER A 212 23.90 2.34 -2.59
CA SER A 212 24.84 2.57 -3.68
C SER A 212 25.46 1.25 -4.10
N LEU A 213 25.44 0.95 -5.40
CA LEU A 213 26.22 -0.13 -5.99
C LEU A 213 27.36 0.46 -6.85
N ARG A 214 27.04 0.84 -8.11
CA ARG A 214 28.01 1.49 -9.01
C ARG A 214 27.77 3.00 -9.13
N LEU A 215 26.53 3.43 -8.90
CA LEU A 215 26.19 4.85 -8.93
C LEU A 215 26.33 5.43 -7.52
N GLU A 216 27.07 6.54 -7.42
CA GLU A 216 27.18 7.29 -6.18
C GLU A 216 25.86 8.01 -5.87
N LEU A 217 25.56 8.18 -4.58
CA LEU A 217 24.37 8.88 -4.14
C LEU A 217 24.58 10.40 -4.17
N ALA A 218 23.62 11.13 -4.72
CA ALA A 218 23.60 12.59 -4.63
C ALA A 218 23.45 13.08 -3.18
N TYR A 219 22.77 12.28 -2.34
CA TYR A 219 22.48 12.60 -0.95
C TYR A 219 22.86 11.42 -0.04
N PRO A 220 24.18 11.21 0.26
CA PRO A 220 24.66 10.02 0.96
C PRO A 220 24.16 9.90 2.41
N ASP A 221 23.83 11.02 3.06
CA ASP A 221 23.37 11.05 4.45
C ASP A 221 21.84 10.95 4.60
N ILE A 222 21.09 10.74 3.50
CA ILE A 222 19.63 10.72 3.52
C ILE A 222 19.06 9.71 4.53
N ASN A 223 19.67 8.53 4.61
CA ASN A 223 19.21 7.48 5.53
C ASN A 223 19.35 7.86 7.00
N LYS A 224 20.48 8.50 7.39
CA LYS A 224 20.69 8.97 8.78
C LYS A 224 19.64 9.99 9.19
N LYS A 225 19.32 10.91 8.28
CA LYS A 225 18.27 11.92 8.53
C LYS A 225 16.89 11.26 8.63
N ILE A 226 16.56 10.32 7.75
CA ILE A 226 15.28 9.59 7.78
C ILE A 226 15.15 8.78 9.08
N GLU A 227 16.19 8.04 9.47
CA GLU A 227 16.22 7.24 10.70
C GLU A 227 15.99 8.08 11.97
N SER A 228 16.56 9.29 12.00
CA SER A 228 16.43 10.20 13.14
C SER A 228 15.11 10.97 13.18
N PHE A 229 14.26 10.86 12.16
CA PHE A 229 12.99 11.58 12.12
C PHE A 229 11.98 10.98 13.09
N SER A 230 11.37 11.86 13.86
CA SER A 230 10.20 11.55 14.69
C SER A 230 9.20 12.70 14.63
N TYR A 231 7.93 12.37 14.79
CA TYR A 231 6.85 13.35 14.86
C TYR A 231 5.92 12.98 16.01
N HIS A 232 5.84 13.87 17.01
CA HIS A 232 5.28 13.55 18.33
C HIS A 232 5.95 12.31 18.91
N ASP A 233 5.18 11.29 19.29
CA ASP A 233 5.63 10.00 19.84
C ASP A 233 5.93 8.94 18.78
N LEU A 234 5.75 9.25 17.49
CA LEU A 234 5.96 8.33 16.39
C LEU A 234 7.36 8.48 15.80
N LYS A 235 8.09 7.37 15.70
CA LYS A 235 9.36 7.28 14.96
C LYS A 235 9.12 6.83 13.52
N LEU A 236 10.03 7.18 12.63
CA LEU A 236 10.08 6.57 11.31
C LEU A 236 10.69 5.17 11.43
N CYS A 237 9.85 4.14 11.23
CA CYS A 237 10.17 2.76 11.56
C CYS A 237 10.79 1.95 10.42
N ASN A 238 10.41 2.23 9.18
CA ASN A 238 10.78 1.38 8.05
C ASN A 238 10.70 2.05 6.68
N PHE A 239 11.37 1.44 5.70
CA PHE A 239 11.21 1.67 4.27
C PHE A 239 10.40 0.58 3.60
N GLU A 240 9.53 0.98 2.68
CA GLU A 240 8.91 0.13 1.65
C GLU A 240 8.61 0.99 0.41
N MET A 241 7.76 0.54 -0.53
CA MET A 241 7.64 1.18 -1.84
C MET A 241 6.19 1.50 -2.27
N GLU A 242 5.16 1.32 -1.43
CA GLU A 242 3.75 1.39 -1.87
C GLU A 242 2.79 2.14 -0.94
N SER A 243 3.06 2.22 0.36
CA SER A 243 2.08 2.65 1.37
C SER A 243 1.57 4.07 1.18
N SER A 244 2.43 5.01 0.80
CA SER A 244 2.01 6.41 0.62
C SER A 244 0.97 6.57 -0.48
N ALA A 245 1.18 5.92 -1.63
CA ALA A 245 0.25 5.93 -2.74
C ALA A 245 -1.06 5.23 -2.36
N LEU A 246 -0.99 4.07 -1.69
CA LEU A 246 -2.17 3.36 -1.20
C LEU A 246 -3.01 4.23 -0.25
N PHE A 247 -2.36 4.89 0.73
CA PHE A 247 -3.08 5.72 1.70
C PHE A 247 -3.66 6.96 1.04
N CYS A 248 -2.89 7.62 0.18
CA CYS A 248 -3.30 8.82 -0.51
C CYS A 248 -4.50 8.56 -1.43
N LEU A 249 -4.34 7.66 -2.38
CA LEU A 249 -5.36 7.37 -3.37
C LEU A 249 -6.61 6.74 -2.73
N GLY A 250 -6.41 5.77 -1.84
CA GLY A 250 -7.51 5.11 -1.15
C GLY A 250 -8.37 6.10 -0.35
N LYS A 251 -7.73 7.00 0.42
CA LYS A 251 -8.48 8.02 1.20
C LYS A 251 -9.12 9.09 0.32
N MET A 252 -8.47 9.55 -0.74
CA MET A 252 -9.07 10.49 -1.69
C MET A 252 -10.32 9.89 -2.38
N LEU A 253 -10.31 8.58 -2.60
CA LEU A 253 -11.43 7.84 -3.18
C LEU A 253 -12.46 7.37 -2.14
N GLY A 254 -12.27 7.69 -0.85
CA GLY A 254 -13.22 7.36 0.23
C GLY A 254 -13.14 5.92 0.73
N HIS A 255 -11.99 5.27 0.61
CA HIS A 255 -11.73 3.92 1.08
C HIS A 255 -10.94 3.88 2.38
N ASN A 256 -10.99 2.74 3.07
CA ASN A 256 -10.15 2.46 4.22
C ASN A 256 -8.84 1.78 3.79
N VAL A 257 -7.72 2.20 4.39
CA VAL A 257 -6.38 1.76 4.00
C VAL A 257 -5.50 1.47 5.21
N LEU A 258 -4.69 0.42 5.11
CA LEU A 258 -3.66 0.08 6.09
C LEU A 258 -2.53 -0.69 5.42
N THR A 259 -1.30 -0.53 5.90
CA THR A 259 -0.17 -1.41 5.57
C THR A 259 0.42 -2.01 6.84
N ILE A 260 0.72 -3.31 6.78
CA ILE A 260 1.49 -4.03 7.78
C ILE A 260 2.59 -4.80 7.04
N CYS A 261 3.84 -4.59 7.45
CA CYS A 261 4.99 -5.24 6.84
C CYS A 261 5.74 -6.13 7.82
N VAL A 262 6.24 -7.25 7.33
CA VAL A 262 7.28 -8.03 8.02
C VAL A 262 8.61 -7.32 7.82
N ALA A 263 9.36 -7.07 8.90
CA ALA A 263 10.72 -6.57 8.81
C ALA A 263 11.66 -7.71 8.37
N ILE A 264 12.18 -7.63 7.14
CA ILE A 264 13.09 -8.65 6.58
C ILE A 264 14.55 -8.19 6.54
N ALA A 265 14.78 -6.92 6.74
CA ALA A 265 16.09 -6.30 6.87
C ALA A 265 16.05 -5.23 7.94
N ASN A 266 17.17 -5.01 8.64
CA ASN A 266 17.34 -3.85 9.50
C ASN A 266 18.56 -3.06 9.02
N ARG A 267 18.34 -1.78 8.67
CA ARG A 267 19.35 -0.91 8.06
C ARG A 267 20.34 -0.34 9.08
N VAL A 268 19.96 -0.33 10.36
CA VAL A 268 20.77 0.19 11.47
C VAL A 268 21.71 -0.90 11.98
N THR A 269 21.21 -2.13 12.12
CA THR A 269 21.98 -3.27 12.60
C THR A 269 22.64 -4.06 11.47
N GLU A 270 22.42 -3.66 10.21
CA GLU A 270 22.94 -4.31 8.99
C GLU A 270 22.61 -5.81 8.89
N THR A 271 21.43 -6.19 9.39
CA THR A 271 20.97 -7.58 9.40
C THR A 271 19.93 -7.84 8.33
N PHE A 272 19.85 -9.11 7.89
CA PHE A 272 18.86 -9.59 6.93
C PHE A 272 18.35 -10.98 7.36
N ALA A 273 17.03 -11.19 7.30
CA ALA A 273 16.41 -12.47 7.64
C ALA A 273 16.77 -13.54 6.61
N SER A 274 17.36 -14.63 7.02
CA SER A 274 17.74 -15.76 6.14
C SER A 274 16.51 -16.46 5.54
N ASN A 275 15.40 -16.53 6.31
CA ASN A 275 14.12 -17.07 5.86
C ASN A 275 12.98 -16.29 6.53
N TYR A 276 12.32 -15.42 5.77
CA TYR A 276 11.19 -14.60 6.25
C TYR A 276 9.81 -15.20 5.92
N HIS A 277 9.73 -16.29 5.14
CA HIS A 277 8.45 -16.89 4.72
C HIS A 277 7.56 -17.30 5.90
N PRO A 278 8.05 -17.91 7.00
CA PRO A 278 7.21 -18.26 8.15
C PRO A 278 6.57 -17.04 8.81
N TYR A 279 7.26 -15.89 8.81
CA TYR A 279 6.75 -14.65 9.41
C TYR A 279 5.70 -13.98 8.52
N VAL A 280 5.86 -14.07 7.19
CA VAL A 280 4.83 -13.64 6.24
C VAL A 280 3.57 -14.50 6.41
N GLU A 281 3.72 -15.81 6.52
CA GLU A 281 2.59 -16.74 6.77
C GLU A 281 1.86 -16.40 8.08
N LYS A 282 2.60 -16.12 9.15
CA LYS A 282 2.04 -15.71 10.44
C LYS A 282 1.29 -14.37 10.32
N LEU A 283 1.83 -13.39 9.58
CA LEU A 283 1.17 -12.11 9.33
C LEU A 283 -0.15 -12.31 8.57
N ILE A 284 -0.14 -13.12 7.50
CA ILE A 284 -1.32 -13.47 6.71
C ILE A 284 -2.41 -14.05 7.63
N LYS A 285 -2.07 -15.08 8.39
CA LYS A 285 -3.03 -15.74 9.28
C LYS A 285 -3.60 -14.79 10.34
N ASN A 286 -2.73 -14.01 11.00
CA ASN A 286 -3.15 -13.04 12.00
C ASN A 286 -4.11 -11.99 11.40
N THR A 287 -3.84 -11.53 10.17
CA THR A 287 -4.70 -10.56 9.51
C THR A 287 -6.06 -11.15 9.14
N LEU A 288 -6.08 -12.36 8.57
CA LEU A 288 -7.31 -13.07 8.24
C LEU A 288 -8.18 -13.32 9.48
N ASP A 289 -7.57 -13.72 10.60
CA ASP A 289 -8.27 -13.99 11.86
C ASP A 289 -8.87 -12.72 12.49
N ARG A 290 -8.24 -11.55 12.26
CA ARG A 290 -8.67 -10.26 12.80
C ARG A 290 -9.66 -9.51 11.89
N LEU A 291 -9.74 -9.83 10.59
CA LEU A 291 -10.69 -9.24 9.65
C LEU A 291 -12.11 -9.72 9.95
#